data_9a3ded751525bf759fb907da8e3f1bd5
#
_entry.id   9a3ded751525bf759fb907da8e3f1bd5
#
_cell.length_a   1.000
_cell.length_b   1.000
_cell.length_c   1.000
_cell.angle_alpha   90.00
_cell.angle_beta   90.00
_cell.angle_gamma   90.00
#
_symmetry.space_group_name_H-M   'P 1'
#
loop_
_entity.id
_entity.type
_entity.pdbx_description
1 polymer ?
#
loop_
_entity_poly.entity_id
_entity_poly.type
_entity_poly.pdbx_seq_one_letter_code
_entity_poly.pdbx_strand_id
1 'polypeptide(L)'
;MGKEIVAMILAGGRGTRLKELTAKVAKPAVSFGGIIDFPLSNCANSGIDIVGVLTQYESVLLGTYVGAGTKWGLDGANSLAAILPARERDEVGATWYAGTADAIYQNLDFLDRYDPEYVLILSGDHIYKMEYDQMLAAHKQRGADATIAVLNVSLKEASRFGIMNAHEDGTIYEFEEKPEHPKSTLASMGIYIFTYKQLRKYLVADAKDKDSKHDFGMNIIPAMLNDNKKLYAWEFDGYWKDVGTVDSLWEANMDLLKDKDLDLYNIKKDWKIYTEDTLGKPQIIGEKAEVKNSLVTQGCMVNGTVEGSVLFNNVNVGEGAKVVDSVLMPGVLVEEGAEIYKAIIDENVVVKAGTVINSEAKEVELVSDNSR
;
A
#
# COMPACT_ATOMS: atom_id res chain seq x y z
N MET A 1 3.81 17.47 25.56
CA MET A 1 4.06 16.08 25.92
C MET A 1 4.47 15.36 24.66
N GLY A 2 5.59 14.62 24.69
CA GLY A 2 6.01 13.78 23.57
C GLY A 2 4.96 12.73 23.25
N LYS A 3 4.88 12.32 22.00
CA LYS A 3 4.04 11.19 21.58
C LYS A 3 4.81 9.88 21.79
N GLU A 4 4.14 8.81 22.19
CA GLU A 4 4.82 7.52 22.35
C GLU A 4 5.36 7.03 21.02
N ILE A 5 4.53 7.06 19.97
CA ILE A 5 4.88 6.62 18.62
C ILE A 5 4.34 7.60 17.57
N VAL A 6 5.10 7.78 16.49
CA VAL A 6 4.71 8.52 15.28
C VAL A 6 4.90 7.61 14.08
N ALA A 7 3.94 7.58 13.16
CA ALA A 7 4.05 6.82 11.93
C ALA A 7 4.52 7.70 10.75
N MET A 8 5.34 7.12 9.88
CA MET A 8 5.83 7.73 8.65
C MET A 8 5.55 6.77 7.48
N ILE A 9 4.66 7.17 6.57
CA ILE A 9 4.24 6.36 5.42
C ILE A 9 5.02 6.80 4.19
N LEU A 10 5.81 5.91 3.63
CA LEU A 10 6.57 6.12 2.39
C LEU A 10 5.63 5.97 1.19
N ALA A 11 5.23 7.07 0.59
CA ALA A 11 4.27 7.17 -0.50
C ALA A 11 4.83 7.88 -1.75
N GLY A 12 6.16 7.95 -1.87
CA GLY A 12 6.86 8.73 -2.90
C GLY A 12 7.28 7.97 -4.16
N GLY A 13 7.00 6.68 -4.29
CA GLY A 13 7.43 5.86 -5.42
C GLY A 13 6.67 6.17 -6.72
N ARG A 14 7.37 6.13 -7.88
CA ARG A 14 6.77 6.36 -9.21
C ARG A 14 5.76 5.31 -9.63
N GLY A 15 5.82 4.09 -9.09
CA GLY A 15 4.90 3.01 -9.45
C GLY A 15 4.97 2.55 -10.91
N THR A 16 6.08 2.75 -11.60
CA THR A 16 6.23 2.54 -13.07
C THR A 16 5.83 1.14 -13.55
N ARG A 17 5.83 0.14 -12.68
CA ARG A 17 5.41 -1.25 -12.99
C ARG A 17 3.90 -1.40 -13.14
N LEU A 18 3.10 -0.42 -12.66
CA LEU A 18 1.66 -0.33 -12.89
C LEU A 18 1.31 0.39 -14.20
N LYS A 19 2.34 0.73 -15.00
CA LYS A 19 2.21 1.33 -16.33
C LYS A 19 1.31 2.59 -16.31
N GLU A 20 0.29 2.61 -17.17
CA GLU A 20 -0.62 3.73 -17.38
C GLU A 20 -1.44 4.08 -16.14
N LEU A 21 -1.74 3.11 -15.26
CA LEU A 21 -2.47 3.37 -14.00
C LEU A 21 -1.79 4.39 -13.08
N THR A 22 -0.47 4.50 -13.19
CA THR A 22 0.32 5.46 -12.40
C THR A 22 0.89 6.60 -13.23
N ALA A 23 0.42 6.76 -14.47
CA ALA A 23 0.85 7.87 -15.32
C ALA A 23 0.39 9.24 -14.80
N LYS A 24 -0.75 9.28 -14.11
CA LYS A 24 -1.39 10.52 -13.60
C LYS A 24 -1.65 10.51 -12.09
N VAL A 25 -1.47 9.38 -11.43
CA VAL A 25 -1.72 9.23 -9.99
C VAL A 25 -0.56 8.50 -9.33
N ALA A 26 -0.24 8.86 -8.08
CA ALA A 26 0.71 8.11 -7.28
C ALA A 26 0.15 6.70 -6.97
N LYS A 27 1.01 5.67 -6.96
CA LYS A 27 0.60 4.27 -6.68
C LYS A 27 -0.28 4.14 -5.43
N PRO A 28 0.00 4.81 -4.29
CA PRO A 28 -0.87 4.74 -3.10
C PRO A 28 -2.29 5.28 -3.30
N ALA A 29 -2.52 6.09 -4.35
CA ALA A 29 -3.83 6.63 -4.69
C ALA A 29 -4.58 5.82 -5.76
N VAL A 30 -3.98 4.73 -6.28
CA VAL A 30 -4.67 3.84 -7.23
C VAL A 30 -5.88 3.20 -6.55
N SER A 31 -6.98 3.11 -7.30
CA SER A 31 -8.25 2.60 -6.80
C SER A 31 -8.17 1.12 -6.40
N PHE A 32 -8.22 0.90 -5.12
CA PHE A 32 -8.52 -0.33 -4.39
C PHE A 32 -9.31 0.04 -3.13
N GLY A 33 -10.20 1.02 -3.25
CA GLY A 33 -10.65 1.85 -2.15
C GLY A 33 -9.63 2.94 -1.79
N GLY A 34 -8.46 3.02 -2.50
CA GLY A 34 -7.24 3.73 -2.13
C GLY A 34 -6.29 2.79 -1.39
N ILE A 35 -5.16 2.41 -2.01
CA ILE A 35 -4.19 1.48 -1.35
C ILE A 35 -3.71 2.09 -0.02
N ILE A 36 -3.56 3.42 0.03
CA ILE A 36 -3.14 4.14 1.25
C ILE A 36 -4.13 4.05 2.40
N ASP A 37 -5.38 3.67 2.13
CA ASP A 37 -6.40 3.51 3.18
C ASP A 37 -6.01 2.41 4.17
N PHE A 38 -5.30 1.39 3.73
CA PHE A 38 -4.86 0.29 4.59
C PHE A 38 -3.87 0.76 5.68
N PRO A 39 -2.70 1.33 5.36
CA PRO A 39 -1.79 1.79 6.41
C PRO A 39 -2.38 2.92 7.26
N LEU A 40 -3.19 3.84 6.70
CA LEU A 40 -3.84 4.90 7.48
C LEU A 40 -4.90 4.33 8.44
N SER A 41 -5.73 3.37 7.97
CA SER A 41 -6.71 2.69 8.82
C SER A 41 -6.04 1.87 9.91
N ASN A 42 -4.96 1.15 9.58
CA ASN A 42 -4.19 0.39 10.54
C ASN A 42 -3.57 1.31 11.63
N CYS A 43 -3.06 2.49 11.25
CA CYS A 43 -2.59 3.50 12.21
C CYS A 43 -3.72 3.95 13.14
N ALA A 44 -4.86 4.36 12.59
CA ALA A 44 -6.00 4.82 13.37
C ALA A 44 -6.53 3.74 14.33
N ASN A 45 -6.68 2.51 13.84
CA ASN A 45 -7.14 1.37 14.64
C ASN A 45 -6.13 0.95 15.72
N SER A 46 -4.82 1.18 15.50
CA SER A 46 -3.76 0.92 16.49
C SER A 46 -3.53 2.08 17.46
N GLY A 47 -4.35 3.15 17.42
CA GLY A 47 -4.21 4.31 18.30
C GLY A 47 -2.99 5.18 18.00
N ILE A 48 -2.47 5.14 16.77
CA ILE A 48 -1.36 5.99 16.32
C ILE A 48 -1.94 7.29 15.75
N ASP A 49 -1.83 8.36 16.52
CA ASP A 49 -2.52 9.62 16.25
C ASP A 49 -1.79 10.55 15.28
N ILE A 50 -0.46 10.43 15.19
CA ILE A 50 0.37 11.32 14.37
C ILE A 50 0.97 10.50 13.23
N VAL A 51 0.61 10.87 11.99
CA VAL A 51 1.03 10.18 10.78
C VAL A 51 1.57 11.20 9.78
N GLY A 52 2.83 11.02 9.35
CA GLY A 52 3.42 11.74 8.22
C GLY A 52 3.33 10.89 6.95
N VAL A 53 2.78 11.44 5.88
CA VAL A 53 2.70 10.80 4.55
C VAL A 53 3.71 11.48 3.64
N LEU A 54 4.79 10.75 3.33
CA LEU A 54 5.91 11.26 2.54
C LEU A 54 5.63 11.07 1.05
N THR A 55 5.49 12.18 0.33
CA THR A 55 5.12 12.18 -1.10
C THR A 55 6.20 12.81 -1.95
N GLN A 56 6.32 12.37 -3.20
CA GLN A 56 7.32 12.89 -4.12
C GLN A 56 6.76 13.08 -5.53
N TYR A 57 6.22 12.02 -6.14
CA TYR A 57 5.61 12.05 -7.46
C TYR A 57 4.09 12.13 -7.34
N GLU A 58 3.44 12.91 -8.23
CA GLU A 58 1.98 13.10 -8.27
C GLU A 58 1.37 13.37 -6.89
N SER A 59 2.07 14.22 -6.12
CA SER A 59 1.77 14.49 -4.70
C SER A 59 0.45 15.23 -4.50
N VAL A 60 -0.03 15.95 -5.52
CA VAL A 60 -1.24 16.80 -5.41
C VAL A 60 -2.48 15.95 -5.22
N LEU A 61 -2.70 14.94 -6.07
CA LEU A 61 -3.87 14.07 -5.98
C LEU A 61 -3.85 13.25 -4.69
N LEU A 62 -2.71 12.63 -4.36
CA LEU A 62 -2.57 11.91 -3.11
C LEU A 62 -2.75 12.81 -1.89
N GLY A 63 -2.20 14.03 -1.93
CA GLY A 63 -2.36 15.01 -0.87
C GLY A 63 -3.80 15.46 -0.70
N THR A 64 -4.53 15.67 -1.80
CA THR A 64 -5.96 15.99 -1.78
C THR A 64 -6.77 14.81 -1.23
N TYR A 65 -6.44 13.58 -1.63
CA TYR A 65 -7.10 12.38 -1.15
C TYR A 65 -6.91 12.18 0.36
N VAL A 66 -5.71 12.31 0.87
CA VAL A 66 -5.43 12.21 2.32
C VAL A 66 -6.04 13.39 3.07
N GLY A 67 -5.94 14.61 2.53
CA GLY A 67 -6.47 15.83 3.15
C GLY A 67 -5.92 16.02 4.57
N ALA A 68 -6.82 16.32 5.51
CA ALA A 68 -6.49 16.43 6.94
C ALA A 68 -6.56 15.10 7.71
N GLY A 69 -6.86 13.99 7.04
CA GLY A 69 -7.00 12.68 7.71
C GLY A 69 -8.38 12.39 8.29
N THR A 70 -9.39 13.20 7.96
CA THR A 70 -10.77 13.11 8.49
C THR A 70 -11.39 11.73 8.28
N LYS A 71 -11.14 11.11 7.11
CA LYS A 71 -11.65 9.76 6.78
C LYS A 71 -11.27 8.70 7.81
N TRP A 72 -10.10 8.85 8.41
CA TRP A 72 -9.53 7.91 9.39
C TRP A 72 -9.61 8.45 10.83
N GLY A 73 -10.26 9.60 11.06
CA GLY A 73 -10.32 10.24 12.37
C GLY A 73 -8.98 10.81 12.85
N LEU A 74 -8.06 11.12 11.92
CA LEU A 74 -6.72 11.65 12.20
C LEU A 74 -6.68 13.19 12.08
N ASP A 75 -7.79 13.88 12.36
CA ASP A 75 -7.95 15.35 12.26
C ASP A 75 -8.37 16.01 13.59
N GLY A 76 -8.24 15.28 14.69
CA GLY A 76 -8.61 15.76 16.03
C GLY A 76 -7.57 16.69 16.64
N ALA A 77 -7.88 17.24 17.82
CA ALA A 77 -6.99 18.17 18.54
C ALA A 77 -5.60 17.60 18.86
N ASN A 78 -5.48 16.28 18.98
CA ASN A 78 -4.23 15.58 19.31
C ASN A 78 -3.82 14.58 18.21
N SER A 79 -4.48 14.59 17.07
CA SER A 79 -4.23 13.69 15.95
C SER A 79 -3.99 14.49 14.66
N LEU A 80 -3.19 13.95 13.75
CA LEU A 80 -2.81 14.62 12.51
C LEU A 80 -2.38 13.59 11.46
N ALA A 81 -2.95 13.66 10.26
CA ALA A 81 -2.33 13.14 9.05
C ALA A 81 -1.69 14.32 8.29
N ALA A 82 -0.38 14.34 8.17
CA ALA A 82 0.36 15.41 7.51
C ALA A 82 0.96 14.94 6.20
N ILE A 83 0.73 15.67 5.11
CA ILE A 83 1.43 15.45 3.85
C ILE A 83 2.82 16.11 3.94
N LEU A 84 3.84 15.31 3.70
CA LEU A 84 5.25 15.71 3.75
C LEU A 84 5.85 15.51 2.34
N PRO A 85 5.72 16.51 1.46
CA PRO A 85 6.31 16.44 0.13
C PRO A 85 7.82 16.63 0.17
N ALA A 86 8.54 16.08 -0.80
CA ALA A 86 9.91 16.47 -1.07
C ALA A 86 9.96 17.99 -1.32
N ARG A 87 10.84 18.70 -0.63
CA ARG A 87 10.84 20.17 -0.57
C ARG A 87 12.23 20.76 -0.77
N GLU A 88 12.26 22.00 -1.25
CA GLU A 88 13.48 22.79 -1.29
C GLU A 88 13.91 23.18 0.12
N ARG A 89 15.23 23.11 0.39
CA ARG A 89 15.85 23.63 1.63
C ARG A 89 16.89 24.66 1.23
N ASP A 90 16.94 25.75 1.96
CA ASP A 90 17.77 26.95 1.67
C ASP A 90 19.27 26.64 1.42
N GLU A 91 19.79 25.58 2.02
CA GLU A 91 21.22 25.24 1.92
C GLU A 91 21.57 24.28 0.77
N VAL A 92 20.59 23.56 0.20
CA VAL A 92 20.85 22.43 -0.73
C VAL A 92 20.06 22.53 -2.04
N GLY A 93 19.07 23.41 -2.13
CA GLY A 93 18.14 23.51 -3.27
C GLY A 93 17.04 22.45 -3.22
N ALA A 94 16.25 22.35 -4.30
CA ALA A 94 15.18 21.36 -4.43
C ALA A 94 15.78 19.97 -4.58
N THR A 95 15.59 19.10 -3.60
CA THR A 95 16.08 17.72 -3.64
C THR A 95 14.94 16.71 -3.53
N TRP A 96 14.87 15.84 -4.51
CA TRP A 96 14.07 14.64 -4.42
C TRP A 96 14.63 13.72 -3.33
N TYR A 97 13.78 12.89 -2.74
CA TYR A 97 14.25 11.84 -1.84
C TYR A 97 15.17 10.87 -2.60
N ALA A 98 16.40 10.75 -2.16
CA ALA A 98 17.39 9.90 -2.80
C ALA A 98 17.12 8.40 -2.52
N GLY A 99 16.46 8.11 -1.40
CA GLY A 99 16.08 6.76 -0.99
C GLY A 99 15.07 6.80 0.15
N THR A 100 14.68 5.63 0.63
CA THR A 100 13.66 5.48 1.69
C THR A 100 14.12 6.06 3.03
N ALA A 101 15.39 5.92 3.37
CA ALA A 101 15.99 6.50 4.58
C ALA A 101 16.16 8.03 4.46
N ASP A 102 16.53 8.52 3.27
CA ASP A 102 16.64 9.96 3.03
C ASP A 102 15.28 10.66 3.16
N ALA A 103 14.19 10.01 2.73
CA ALA A 103 12.85 10.55 2.91
C ALA A 103 12.53 10.81 4.38
N ILE A 104 12.92 9.93 5.29
CA ILE A 104 12.75 10.13 6.73
C ILE A 104 13.74 11.18 7.24
N TYR A 105 15.02 11.12 6.81
CA TYR A 105 16.03 12.10 7.20
C TYR A 105 15.61 13.55 6.87
N GLN A 106 15.11 13.78 5.68
CA GLN A 106 14.65 15.11 5.25
C GLN A 106 13.44 15.63 6.07
N ASN A 107 12.75 14.76 6.81
CA ASN A 107 11.60 15.09 7.65
C ASN A 107 11.84 14.87 9.15
N LEU A 108 13.10 14.87 9.60
CA LEU A 108 13.44 14.77 11.02
C LEU A 108 12.85 15.92 11.84
N ASP A 109 12.70 17.11 11.25
CA ASP A 109 12.05 18.26 11.88
C ASP A 109 10.59 17.99 12.27
N PHE A 110 9.88 17.18 11.46
CA PHE A 110 8.54 16.72 11.81
C PHE A 110 8.58 15.76 13.01
N LEU A 111 9.48 14.78 13.00
CA LEU A 111 9.63 13.84 14.11
C LEU A 111 10.11 14.53 15.39
N ASP A 112 11.14 15.38 15.29
CA ASP A 112 11.70 16.13 16.43
C ASP A 112 10.64 17.02 17.11
N ARG A 113 9.65 17.54 16.38
CA ARG A 113 8.52 18.31 16.93
C ARG A 113 7.68 17.52 17.93
N TYR A 114 7.48 16.23 17.67
CA TYR A 114 6.67 15.35 18.52
C TYR A 114 7.49 14.59 19.56
N ASP A 115 8.84 14.58 19.40
CA ASP A 115 9.80 13.89 20.28
C ASP A 115 9.30 12.48 20.68
N PRO A 116 9.04 11.60 19.71
CA PRO A 116 8.48 10.29 19.98
C PRO A 116 9.54 9.36 20.57
N GLU A 117 9.11 8.38 21.36
CA GLU A 117 9.99 7.30 21.80
C GLU A 117 10.25 6.31 20.68
N TYR A 118 9.23 6.04 19.85
CA TYR A 118 9.28 5.10 18.74
C TYR A 118 8.80 5.74 17.44
N VAL A 119 9.32 5.24 16.31
CA VAL A 119 8.88 5.62 14.96
C VAL A 119 8.49 4.35 14.21
N LEU A 120 7.27 4.36 13.67
CA LEU A 120 6.76 3.33 12.77
C LEU A 120 6.96 3.80 11.33
N ILE A 121 7.72 3.03 10.54
CA ILE A 121 7.91 3.27 9.11
C ILE A 121 7.06 2.28 8.34
N LEU A 122 6.28 2.78 7.38
CA LEU A 122 5.33 2.00 6.59
C LEU A 122 5.54 2.24 5.09
N SER A 123 5.31 1.21 4.28
CA SER A 123 5.09 1.36 2.85
C SER A 123 3.62 1.75 2.58
N GLY A 124 3.39 2.74 1.73
CA GLY A 124 2.05 3.24 1.38
C GLY A 124 1.38 2.46 0.24
N ASP A 125 1.94 1.33 -0.18
CA ASP A 125 1.58 0.62 -1.41
C ASP A 125 1.27 -0.87 -1.23
N HIS A 126 0.97 -1.29 0.00
CA HIS A 126 0.61 -2.66 0.35
C HIS A 126 -0.82 -2.78 0.88
N ILE A 127 -1.43 -3.94 0.64
CA ILE A 127 -2.78 -4.29 1.11
C ILE A 127 -2.65 -5.31 2.24
N TYR A 128 -3.10 -4.94 3.45
CA TYR A 128 -3.04 -5.78 4.64
C TYR A 128 -3.83 -5.16 5.80
N LYS A 129 -4.20 -5.99 6.79
CA LYS A 129 -4.73 -5.55 8.09
C LYS A 129 -3.76 -5.96 9.18
N MET A 130 -3.26 -5.00 9.96
CA MET A 130 -2.22 -5.26 10.96
C MET A 130 -2.40 -4.40 12.21
N GLU A 131 -2.29 -5.02 13.36
CA GLU A 131 -2.31 -4.40 14.68
C GLU A 131 -0.90 -3.95 15.06
N TYR A 132 -0.56 -2.67 14.79
CA TYR A 132 0.79 -2.14 15.07
C TYR A 132 1.10 -2.03 16.58
N ASP A 133 0.09 -1.92 17.43
CA ASP A 133 0.24 -1.92 18.88
C ASP A 133 0.80 -3.26 19.41
N GLN A 134 0.45 -4.40 18.80
CA GLN A 134 1.03 -5.69 19.14
C GLN A 134 2.53 -5.75 18.76
N MET A 135 2.88 -5.26 17.59
CA MET A 135 4.28 -5.17 17.16
C MET A 135 5.07 -4.21 18.07
N LEU A 136 4.49 -3.08 18.47
CA LEU A 136 5.09 -2.13 19.42
C LEU A 136 5.29 -2.77 20.80
N ALA A 137 4.31 -3.51 21.29
CA ALA A 137 4.43 -4.24 22.56
C ALA A 137 5.59 -5.25 22.54
N ALA A 138 5.74 -6.00 21.44
CA ALA A 138 6.86 -6.92 21.24
C ALA A 138 8.20 -6.18 21.18
N HIS A 139 8.27 -5.04 20.48
CA HIS A 139 9.46 -4.18 20.41
C HIS A 139 9.92 -3.73 21.81
N LYS A 140 8.99 -3.25 22.62
CA LYS A 140 9.25 -2.80 24.01
C LYS A 140 9.70 -3.95 24.89
N GLN A 141 9.00 -5.09 24.83
CA GLN A 141 9.30 -6.26 25.67
C GLN A 141 10.72 -6.77 25.42
N ARG A 142 11.20 -6.70 24.19
CA ARG A 142 12.54 -7.13 23.81
C ARG A 142 13.61 -6.06 24.04
N GLY A 143 13.22 -4.82 24.31
CA GLY A 143 14.14 -3.68 24.37
C GLY A 143 14.90 -3.53 23.05
N ALA A 144 14.20 -3.64 21.95
CA ALA A 144 14.76 -3.62 20.60
C ALA A 144 15.23 -2.21 20.19
N ASP A 145 16.27 -2.13 19.38
CA ASP A 145 16.63 -0.92 18.64
C ASP A 145 15.80 -0.79 17.35
N ALA A 146 15.48 -1.96 16.72
CA ALA A 146 14.56 -2.06 15.62
C ALA A 146 13.78 -3.38 15.64
N THR A 147 12.52 -3.35 15.21
CA THR A 147 11.69 -4.53 14.95
C THR A 147 11.18 -4.45 13.53
N ILE A 148 11.30 -5.54 12.79
CA ILE A 148 10.95 -5.62 11.37
C ILE A 148 9.82 -6.63 11.23
N ALA A 149 8.70 -6.20 10.66
CA ALA A 149 7.63 -7.11 10.31
C ALA A 149 8.04 -7.99 9.13
N VAL A 150 7.87 -9.29 9.28
CA VAL A 150 8.24 -10.30 8.29
C VAL A 150 7.10 -11.27 8.07
N LEU A 151 7.07 -11.88 6.89
CA LEU A 151 6.19 -13.00 6.58
C LEU A 151 6.97 -14.09 5.86
N ASN A 152 6.46 -15.32 5.95
CA ASN A 152 7.03 -16.44 5.22
C ASN A 152 6.54 -16.43 3.77
N VAL A 153 7.48 -16.38 2.82
CA VAL A 153 7.20 -16.49 1.39
C VAL A 153 7.80 -17.77 0.82
N SER A 154 7.41 -18.16 -0.39
CA SER A 154 8.10 -19.24 -1.09
C SER A 154 9.53 -18.83 -1.46
N LEU A 155 10.46 -19.77 -1.52
CA LEU A 155 11.85 -19.50 -1.96
C LEU A 155 11.90 -18.83 -3.35
N LYS A 156 10.95 -19.14 -4.21
CA LYS A 156 10.86 -18.53 -5.55
C LYS A 156 10.51 -17.04 -5.48
N GLU A 157 9.72 -16.63 -4.51
CA GLU A 157 9.32 -15.24 -4.31
C GLU A 157 10.33 -14.45 -3.48
N ALA A 158 11.11 -15.13 -2.63
CA ALA A 158 12.04 -14.51 -1.70
C ALA A 158 13.06 -13.59 -2.38
N SER A 159 13.49 -13.89 -3.61
CA SER A 159 14.40 -13.03 -4.39
C SER A 159 13.84 -11.64 -4.74
N ARG A 160 12.55 -11.42 -4.52
CA ARG A 160 11.90 -10.12 -4.79
C ARG A 160 11.92 -9.17 -3.59
N PHE A 161 12.24 -9.67 -2.41
CA PHE A 161 12.13 -8.97 -1.14
C PHE A 161 13.48 -8.87 -0.41
N GLY A 162 13.54 -7.99 0.56
CA GLY A 162 14.59 -8.05 1.59
C GLY A 162 14.36 -9.27 2.48
N ILE A 163 15.37 -10.12 2.63
CA ILE A 163 15.30 -11.38 3.36
C ILE A 163 16.03 -11.29 4.68
N MET A 164 15.36 -11.71 5.75
CA MET A 164 15.93 -11.79 7.09
C MET A 164 16.46 -13.19 7.37
N ASN A 165 17.66 -13.26 7.91
CA ASN A 165 18.17 -14.45 8.57
C ASN A 165 18.14 -14.19 10.09
N ALA A 166 17.33 -14.94 10.81
CA ALA A 166 17.10 -14.77 12.23
C ALA A 166 17.33 -16.07 13.00
N HIS A 167 17.67 -15.95 14.28
CA HIS A 167 17.69 -17.06 15.22
C HIS A 167 16.26 -17.49 15.61
N GLU A 168 16.12 -18.62 16.29
CA GLU A 168 14.82 -19.13 16.78
C GLU A 168 14.08 -18.16 17.71
N ASP A 169 14.82 -17.29 18.42
CA ASP A 169 14.25 -16.26 19.27
C ASP A 169 13.80 -15.00 18.50
N GLY A 170 13.97 -15.00 17.17
CA GLY A 170 13.65 -13.88 16.28
C GLY A 170 14.76 -12.82 16.18
N THR A 171 15.90 -12.97 16.86
CA THR A 171 17.03 -12.03 16.70
C THR A 171 17.61 -12.11 15.30
N ILE A 172 17.63 -10.99 14.59
CA ILE A 172 18.14 -10.90 13.22
C ILE A 172 19.67 -10.79 13.29
N TYR A 173 20.37 -11.64 12.52
CA TYR A 173 21.82 -11.61 12.40
C TYR A 173 22.31 -11.22 10.99
N GLU A 174 21.45 -11.33 9.98
CA GLU A 174 21.80 -10.98 8.60
C GLU A 174 20.56 -10.47 7.85
N PHE A 175 20.76 -9.50 6.99
CA PHE A 175 19.75 -8.97 6.06
C PHE A 175 20.32 -8.94 4.65
N GLU A 176 19.58 -9.47 3.68
CA GLU A 176 19.97 -9.53 2.28
C GLU A 176 18.88 -8.86 1.41
N GLU A 177 19.19 -7.74 0.75
CA GLU A 177 18.25 -7.05 -0.12
C GLU A 177 18.17 -7.76 -1.48
N LYS A 178 17.04 -8.36 -1.78
CA LYS A 178 16.73 -9.05 -3.04
C LYS A 178 17.82 -10.04 -3.49
N PRO A 179 18.17 -11.03 -2.65
CA PRO A 179 19.23 -11.97 -2.96
C PRO A 179 18.85 -12.87 -4.15
N GLU A 180 19.81 -13.16 -5.04
CA GLU A 180 19.60 -14.15 -6.12
C GLU A 180 19.40 -15.58 -5.57
N HIS A 181 20.03 -15.88 -4.46
CA HIS A 181 19.96 -17.18 -3.78
C HIS A 181 19.60 -16.99 -2.29
N PRO A 182 18.32 -16.77 -1.97
CA PRO A 182 17.89 -16.51 -0.60
C PRO A 182 18.16 -17.71 0.31
N LYS A 183 18.72 -17.44 1.51
CA LYS A 183 19.00 -18.45 2.54
C LYS A 183 17.79 -18.70 3.45
N SER A 184 16.84 -17.80 3.48
CA SER A 184 15.64 -17.83 4.33
C SER A 184 14.40 -17.48 3.53
N THR A 185 13.24 -17.80 4.08
CA THR A 185 11.91 -17.43 3.55
C THR A 185 11.29 -16.25 4.27
N LEU A 186 11.96 -15.68 5.29
CA LEU A 186 11.47 -14.54 6.05
C LEU A 186 11.65 -13.24 5.26
N ALA A 187 10.61 -12.83 4.56
CA ALA A 187 10.60 -11.61 3.76
C ALA A 187 10.18 -10.39 4.58
N SER A 188 10.90 -9.29 4.43
CA SER A 188 10.51 -8.00 4.98
C SER A 188 9.23 -7.48 4.32
N MET A 189 8.29 -7.03 5.14
CA MET A 189 7.09 -6.35 4.68
C MET A 189 7.31 -4.86 4.40
N GLY A 190 8.53 -4.33 4.64
CA GLY A 190 8.75 -2.87 4.58
C GLY A 190 8.06 -2.10 5.71
N ILE A 191 7.82 -2.77 6.82
CA ILE A 191 7.18 -2.23 8.03
C ILE A 191 8.18 -2.37 9.17
N TYR A 192 8.56 -1.23 9.77
CA TYR A 192 9.61 -1.17 10.77
C TYR A 192 9.16 -0.35 11.98
N ILE A 193 9.46 -0.81 13.20
CA ILE A 193 9.45 0.04 14.40
C ILE A 193 10.88 0.25 14.86
N PHE A 194 11.26 1.50 15.02
CA PHE A 194 12.58 1.89 15.54
C PHE A 194 12.44 2.64 16.86
N THR A 195 13.37 2.41 17.76
CA THR A 195 13.62 3.35 18.86
C THR A 195 14.17 4.65 18.26
N TYR A 196 13.43 5.78 18.39
CA TYR A 196 13.69 7.00 17.64
C TYR A 196 15.11 7.55 17.79
N LYS A 197 15.63 7.55 19.00
CA LYS A 197 17.02 7.98 19.26
C LYS A 197 18.05 7.22 18.43
N GLN A 198 17.85 5.91 18.27
CA GLN A 198 18.75 5.10 17.45
C GLN A 198 18.56 5.44 15.98
N LEU A 199 17.32 5.40 15.48
CA LEU A 199 17.02 5.73 14.09
C LEU A 199 17.64 7.06 13.69
N ARG A 200 17.42 8.12 14.48
CA ARG A 200 17.93 9.46 14.22
C ARG A 200 19.45 9.50 14.06
N LYS A 201 20.17 8.75 14.92
CA LYS A 201 21.63 8.65 14.85
C LYS A 201 22.11 8.07 13.51
N TYR A 202 21.47 6.98 13.06
CA TYR A 202 21.84 6.32 11.80
C TYR A 202 21.46 7.14 10.59
N LEU A 203 20.28 7.77 10.56
CA LEU A 203 19.87 8.67 9.48
C LEU A 203 20.80 9.85 9.29
N VAL A 204 21.23 10.50 10.40
CA VAL A 204 22.18 11.62 10.35
C VAL A 204 23.59 11.18 9.91
N ALA A 205 23.99 9.95 10.24
CA ALA A 205 25.26 9.41 9.78
C ALA A 205 25.22 9.05 8.29
N ASP A 206 24.16 8.36 7.87
CA ASP A 206 23.92 7.93 6.47
C ASP A 206 23.83 9.14 5.51
N ALA A 207 23.15 10.20 5.92
CA ALA A 207 23.03 11.42 5.11
C ALA A 207 24.38 12.10 4.76
N LYS A 208 25.46 11.80 5.48
CA LYS A 208 26.82 12.30 5.23
C LYS A 208 27.63 11.39 4.32
N ASP A 209 27.18 10.18 4.14
CA ASP A 209 27.84 9.17 3.30
C ASP A 209 27.43 9.36 1.83
N LYS A 210 28.35 9.82 1.00
CA LYS A 210 28.13 10.09 -0.43
C LYS A 210 27.99 8.80 -1.27
N ASP A 211 28.44 7.68 -0.75
CA ASP A 211 28.38 6.39 -1.43
C ASP A 211 27.12 5.60 -1.04
N SER A 212 26.37 6.09 -0.05
CA SER A 212 25.12 5.49 0.38
C SER A 212 24.03 5.61 -0.69
N LYS A 213 23.14 4.62 -0.73
CA LYS A 213 21.87 4.68 -1.48
C LYS A 213 20.75 5.30 -0.65
N HIS A 214 21.02 5.64 0.59
CA HIS A 214 20.08 6.21 1.55
C HIS A 214 18.79 5.38 1.69
N ASP A 215 18.96 4.07 1.79
CA ASP A 215 17.88 3.09 1.83
C ASP A 215 17.91 2.28 3.14
N PHE A 216 16.73 1.94 3.67
CA PHE A 216 16.65 1.17 4.91
C PHE A 216 17.29 -0.21 4.78
N GLY A 217 16.97 -0.95 3.71
CA GLY A 217 17.46 -2.31 3.49
C GLY A 217 18.94 -2.34 3.12
N MET A 218 19.38 -1.41 2.28
CA MET A 218 20.76 -1.42 1.79
C MET A 218 21.75 -0.75 2.76
N ASN A 219 21.32 0.19 3.58
CA ASN A 219 22.24 1.03 4.37
C ASN A 219 21.91 1.01 5.87
N ILE A 220 20.70 1.39 6.29
CA ILE A 220 20.41 1.58 7.72
C ILE A 220 20.40 0.27 8.50
N ILE A 221 19.67 -0.74 8.03
CA ILE A 221 19.59 -2.06 8.69
C ILE A 221 20.96 -2.74 8.77
N PRO A 222 21.73 -2.83 7.67
CA PRO A 222 23.09 -3.39 7.73
C PRO A 222 24.02 -2.62 8.67
N ALA A 223 23.97 -1.28 8.69
CA ALA A 223 24.79 -0.49 9.60
C ALA A 223 24.43 -0.76 11.07
N MET A 224 23.15 -0.90 11.39
CA MET A 224 22.71 -1.26 12.75
C MET A 224 23.16 -2.67 13.14
N LEU A 225 23.09 -3.64 12.23
CA LEU A 225 23.58 -5.01 12.46
C LEU A 225 25.09 -5.03 12.70
N ASN A 226 25.86 -4.31 11.91
CA ASN A 226 27.32 -4.20 12.06
C ASN A 226 27.72 -3.56 13.41
N ASP A 227 26.90 -2.66 13.94
CA ASP A 227 27.08 -2.05 15.26
C ASP A 227 26.51 -2.93 16.40
N ASN A 228 26.13 -4.18 16.13
CA ASN A 228 25.54 -5.13 17.09
C ASN A 228 24.30 -4.57 17.80
N LYS A 229 23.46 -3.84 17.08
CA LYS A 229 22.17 -3.38 17.58
C LYS A 229 21.18 -4.54 17.69
N LYS A 230 20.20 -4.40 18.60
CA LYS A 230 19.17 -5.40 18.82
C LYS A 230 18.06 -5.26 17.77
N LEU A 231 18.14 -6.07 16.71
CA LEU A 231 17.13 -6.14 15.67
C LEU A 231 16.34 -7.45 15.78
N TYR A 232 15.02 -7.37 15.71
CA TYR A 232 14.12 -8.52 15.83
C TYR A 232 13.17 -8.62 14.65
N ALA A 233 12.96 -9.84 14.16
CA ALA A 233 11.89 -10.20 13.25
C ALA A 233 10.60 -10.41 14.03
N TRP A 234 9.53 -9.75 13.61
CA TRP A 234 8.17 -9.95 14.13
C TRP A 234 7.35 -10.60 13.03
N GLU A 235 6.98 -11.86 13.21
CA GLU A 235 6.23 -12.61 12.21
C GLU A 235 4.78 -12.15 12.16
N PHE A 236 4.35 -11.72 10.99
CA PHE A 236 2.97 -11.36 10.70
C PHE A 236 2.20 -12.58 10.20
N ASP A 237 1.05 -12.84 10.81
CA ASP A 237 0.10 -13.86 10.40
C ASP A 237 -1.18 -13.19 9.89
N GLY A 238 -1.35 -13.17 8.59
CA GLY A 238 -2.49 -12.54 7.92
C GLY A 238 -2.28 -12.32 6.43
N TYR A 239 -3.30 -11.80 5.77
CA TYR A 239 -3.20 -11.43 4.37
C TYR A 239 -2.30 -10.22 4.18
N TRP A 240 -1.35 -10.34 3.25
CA TRP A 240 -0.50 -9.23 2.79
C TRP A 240 -0.19 -9.37 1.30
N LYS A 241 -0.27 -8.27 0.56
CA LYS A 241 0.05 -8.23 -0.86
C LYS A 241 0.73 -6.93 -1.26
N ASP A 242 1.91 -7.03 -1.88
CA ASP A 242 2.51 -5.92 -2.65
C ASP A 242 1.84 -5.84 -4.01
N VAL A 243 1.07 -4.78 -4.24
CA VAL A 243 0.37 -4.53 -5.51
C VAL A 243 1.22 -3.70 -6.47
N GLY A 244 2.48 -4.06 -6.62
CA GLY A 244 3.48 -3.36 -7.42
C GLY A 244 3.40 -3.58 -8.93
N THR A 245 2.59 -4.51 -9.42
CA THR A 245 2.43 -4.83 -10.85
C THR A 245 0.95 -4.93 -11.22
N VAL A 246 0.63 -4.84 -12.52
CA VAL A 246 -0.75 -5.03 -13.02
C VAL A 246 -1.31 -6.38 -12.59
N ASP A 247 -0.51 -7.45 -12.73
CA ASP A 247 -0.92 -8.79 -12.31
C ASP A 247 -1.21 -8.87 -10.82
N SER A 248 -0.32 -8.33 -9.96
CA SER A 248 -0.51 -8.36 -8.52
C SER A 248 -1.70 -7.51 -8.04
N LEU A 249 -2.00 -6.40 -8.74
CA LEU A 249 -3.19 -5.60 -8.48
C LEU A 249 -4.47 -6.35 -8.88
N TRP A 250 -4.46 -7.00 -10.05
CA TRP A 250 -5.57 -7.85 -10.48
C TRP A 250 -5.80 -8.99 -9.50
N GLU A 251 -4.75 -9.73 -9.15
CA GLU A 251 -4.83 -10.83 -8.17
C GLU A 251 -5.40 -10.37 -6.81
N ALA A 252 -4.92 -9.22 -6.29
CA ALA A 252 -5.42 -8.68 -5.03
C ALA A 252 -6.93 -8.39 -5.07
N ASN A 253 -7.44 -7.90 -6.22
CA ASN A 253 -8.87 -7.72 -6.42
C ASN A 253 -9.63 -9.05 -6.49
N MET A 254 -9.06 -10.05 -7.17
CA MET A 254 -9.66 -11.39 -7.24
C MET A 254 -9.64 -12.12 -5.90
N ASP A 255 -8.64 -11.84 -5.05
CA ASP A 255 -8.56 -12.38 -3.70
C ASP A 255 -9.74 -11.91 -2.84
N LEU A 256 -10.28 -10.69 -3.07
CA LEU A 256 -11.50 -10.21 -2.40
C LEU A 256 -12.71 -11.12 -2.62
N LEU A 257 -12.74 -11.87 -3.71
CA LEU A 257 -13.82 -12.78 -4.05
C LEU A 257 -13.64 -14.18 -3.46
N LYS A 258 -12.41 -14.54 -3.08
CA LYS A 258 -12.02 -15.92 -2.72
C LYS A 258 -11.52 -16.04 -1.30
N ASP A 259 -10.81 -15.03 -0.80
CA ASP A 259 -10.10 -15.09 0.46
C ASP A 259 -10.94 -14.50 1.60
N LYS A 260 -11.28 -15.37 2.56
CA LYS A 260 -12.03 -14.97 3.76
C LYS A 260 -11.16 -14.20 4.76
N ASP A 261 -9.83 -14.28 4.63
CA ASP A 261 -8.88 -13.62 5.55
C ASP A 261 -8.71 -12.14 5.20
N LEU A 262 -8.95 -11.76 3.93
CA LEU A 262 -9.05 -10.36 3.51
C LEU A 262 -10.45 -9.79 3.78
N ASP A 263 -11.03 -10.12 4.92
CA ASP A 263 -12.38 -9.70 5.27
C ASP A 263 -12.54 -8.17 5.32
N LEU A 264 -12.92 -7.59 4.18
CA LEU A 264 -13.32 -6.18 4.09
C LEU A 264 -14.70 -5.93 4.71
N TYR A 265 -15.51 -6.97 4.87
CA TYR A 265 -16.87 -6.89 5.39
C TYR A 265 -16.96 -6.95 6.92
N ASN A 266 -15.81 -6.96 7.62
CA ASN A 266 -15.79 -6.91 9.09
C ASN A 266 -16.44 -8.09 9.82
N ILE A 267 -16.16 -9.30 9.40
CA ILE A 267 -16.54 -10.47 10.20
C ILE A 267 -15.74 -10.45 11.55
N LYS A 268 -14.50 -9.99 11.53
CA LYS A 268 -13.78 -9.53 12.74
C LYS A 268 -14.19 -8.09 13.03
N LYS A 269 -15.16 -7.88 13.88
CA LYS A 269 -15.94 -6.65 14.11
C LYS A 269 -15.17 -5.35 14.39
N ASP A 270 -13.87 -5.40 14.64
CA ASP A 270 -13.14 -4.29 15.26
C ASP A 270 -11.99 -3.72 14.39
N TRP A 271 -11.75 -4.22 13.16
CA TRP A 271 -10.67 -3.75 12.30
C TRP A 271 -11.15 -3.26 10.93
N LYS A 272 -11.79 -2.11 10.94
CA LYS A 272 -12.35 -1.51 9.72
C LYS A 272 -11.26 -0.84 8.88
N ILE A 273 -11.27 -1.06 7.58
CA ILE A 273 -10.55 -0.22 6.61
C ILE A 273 -11.48 0.93 6.22
N TYR A 274 -11.08 2.15 6.62
CA TYR A 274 -11.80 3.38 6.29
C TYR A 274 -11.38 3.84 4.90
N THR A 275 -12.33 4.22 4.09
CA THR A 275 -12.12 4.74 2.75
C THR A 275 -13.02 5.92 2.49
N GLU A 276 -12.89 6.55 1.33
CA GLU A 276 -13.76 7.65 0.92
C GLU A 276 -15.20 7.17 0.73
N ASP A 277 -16.14 7.87 1.37
CA ASP A 277 -17.55 7.72 1.06
C ASP A 277 -17.88 8.53 -0.21
N THR A 278 -18.08 7.84 -1.30
CA THR A 278 -18.38 8.46 -2.59
C THR A 278 -19.79 9.04 -2.69
N LEU A 279 -20.63 8.90 -1.64
CA LEU A 279 -22.03 9.33 -1.63
C LEU A 279 -22.81 8.85 -2.87
N GLY A 280 -22.43 7.70 -3.40
CA GLY A 280 -22.99 7.12 -4.61
C GLY A 280 -24.45 6.68 -4.43
N LYS A 281 -25.18 6.60 -5.54
CA LYS A 281 -26.51 6.00 -5.56
C LYS A 281 -26.40 4.49 -5.28
N PRO A 282 -27.46 3.83 -4.80
CA PRO A 282 -27.51 2.37 -4.78
C PRO A 282 -27.23 1.79 -6.18
N GLN A 283 -26.60 0.60 -6.22
CA GLN A 283 -26.43 -0.12 -7.48
C GLN A 283 -27.78 -0.63 -8.02
N ILE A 284 -27.87 -0.73 -9.33
CA ILE A 284 -29.02 -1.27 -10.04
C ILE A 284 -28.60 -2.51 -10.82
N ILE A 285 -29.24 -3.63 -10.56
CA ILE A 285 -29.10 -4.85 -11.35
C ILE A 285 -30.36 -4.99 -12.22
N GLY A 286 -30.18 -4.92 -13.54
CA GLY A 286 -31.27 -4.97 -14.51
C GLY A 286 -31.97 -6.35 -14.52
N GLU A 287 -33.20 -6.39 -15.05
CA GLU A 287 -34.04 -7.59 -15.03
C GLU A 287 -33.39 -8.80 -15.76
N LYS A 288 -32.62 -8.53 -16.81
CA LYS A 288 -31.94 -9.57 -17.61
C LYS A 288 -30.48 -9.76 -17.23
N ALA A 289 -29.98 -9.02 -16.22
CA ALA A 289 -28.58 -9.11 -15.81
C ALA A 289 -28.29 -10.41 -15.06
N GLU A 290 -27.11 -10.96 -15.30
CA GLU A 290 -26.58 -12.10 -14.54
C GLU A 290 -25.33 -11.68 -13.79
N VAL A 291 -25.35 -11.73 -12.44
CA VAL A 291 -24.22 -11.41 -11.59
C VAL A 291 -23.84 -12.65 -10.76
N LYS A 292 -22.62 -13.14 -10.91
CA LYS A 292 -22.12 -14.33 -10.21
C LYS A 292 -20.76 -14.07 -9.59
N ASN A 293 -20.60 -14.41 -8.31
CA ASN A 293 -19.32 -14.32 -7.57
C ASN A 293 -18.56 -13.01 -7.86
N SER A 294 -19.21 -11.86 -7.72
CA SER A 294 -18.67 -10.56 -8.10
C SER A 294 -18.96 -9.51 -7.04
N LEU A 295 -18.06 -8.54 -6.90
CA LEU A 295 -18.28 -7.34 -6.10
C LEU A 295 -18.84 -6.24 -7.02
N VAL A 296 -19.97 -5.69 -6.64
CA VAL A 296 -20.60 -4.57 -7.35
C VAL A 296 -20.80 -3.45 -6.35
N THR A 297 -20.08 -2.35 -6.52
CA THR A 297 -20.10 -1.24 -5.58
C THR A 297 -21.23 -0.24 -5.92
N GLN A 298 -21.38 0.81 -5.10
CA GLN A 298 -22.43 1.80 -5.26
C GLN A 298 -22.35 2.57 -6.59
N GLY A 299 -23.47 2.99 -7.10
CA GLY A 299 -23.58 3.72 -8.36
C GLY A 299 -23.51 2.86 -9.62
N CYS A 300 -23.21 1.57 -9.50
CA CYS A 300 -23.15 0.68 -10.67
C CYS A 300 -24.52 0.40 -11.27
N MET A 301 -24.56 0.28 -12.59
CA MET A 301 -25.73 -0.18 -13.34
C MET A 301 -25.31 -1.39 -14.19
N VAL A 302 -25.89 -2.55 -13.92
CA VAL A 302 -25.54 -3.80 -14.61
C VAL A 302 -26.76 -4.31 -15.38
N ASN A 303 -26.68 -4.34 -16.70
CA ASN A 303 -27.71 -4.89 -17.59
C ASN A 303 -27.21 -6.13 -18.38
N GLY A 304 -25.92 -6.47 -18.25
CA GLY A 304 -25.27 -7.60 -18.90
C GLY A 304 -24.88 -8.71 -17.91
N THR A 305 -23.91 -9.51 -18.28
CA THR A 305 -23.36 -10.61 -17.48
C THR A 305 -22.06 -10.19 -16.81
N VAL A 306 -21.95 -10.40 -15.50
CA VAL A 306 -20.75 -10.13 -14.69
C VAL A 306 -20.42 -11.37 -13.88
N GLU A 307 -19.25 -11.95 -14.09
CA GLU A 307 -18.82 -13.17 -13.40
C GLU A 307 -17.38 -13.04 -12.89
N GLY A 308 -17.14 -13.41 -11.63
CA GLY A 308 -15.79 -13.41 -11.02
C GLY A 308 -15.10 -12.07 -11.06
N SER A 309 -15.84 -10.96 -11.01
CA SER A 309 -15.31 -9.62 -11.33
C SER A 309 -15.54 -8.62 -10.21
N VAL A 310 -14.74 -7.55 -10.20
CA VAL A 310 -14.85 -6.43 -9.26
C VAL A 310 -15.21 -5.16 -10.04
N LEU A 311 -16.37 -4.59 -9.75
CA LEU A 311 -16.85 -3.34 -10.32
C LEU A 311 -16.79 -2.24 -9.25
N PHE A 312 -15.91 -1.26 -9.50
CA PHE A 312 -15.81 -0.06 -8.66
C PHE A 312 -16.98 0.91 -8.93
N ASN A 313 -16.97 2.03 -8.22
CA ASN A 313 -18.09 2.97 -8.20
C ASN A 313 -18.48 3.49 -9.60
N ASN A 314 -19.78 3.62 -9.83
CA ASN A 314 -20.35 4.19 -11.06
C ASN A 314 -20.01 3.45 -12.35
N VAL A 315 -19.69 2.16 -12.30
CA VAL A 315 -19.50 1.33 -13.48
C VAL A 315 -20.84 1.01 -14.14
N ASN A 316 -20.89 1.13 -15.46
CA ASN A 316 -22.05 0.75 -16.26
C ASN A 316 -21.71 -0.42 -17.17
N VAL A 317 -22.51 -1.49 -17.14
CA VAL A 317 -22.41 -2.66 -18.02
C VAL A 317 -23.68 -2.76 -18.86
N GLY A 318 -23.55 -2.56 -20.17
CA GLY A 318 -24.61 -2.51 -21.14
C GLY A 318 -25.32 -3.87 -21.37
N GLU A 319 -26.48 -3.83 -22.07
CA GLU A 319 -27.25 -5.02 -22.40
C GLU A 319 -26.42 -5.97 -23.29
N GLY A 320 -26.42 -7.27 -23.00
CA GLY A 320 -25.66 -8.26 -23.73
C GLY A 320 -24.14 -8.20 -23.56
N ALA A 321 -23.62 -7.22 -22.82
CA ALA A 321 -22.21 -7.15 -22.50
C ALA A 321 -21.82 -8.25 -21.50
N LYS A 322 -20.54 -8.68 -21.54
CA LYS A 322 -20.00 -9.75 -20.70
C LYS A 322 -18.68 -9.35 -20.06
N VAL A 323 -18.60 -9.45 -18.74
CA VAL A 323 -17.41 -9.12 -17.94
C VAL A 323 -17.03 -10.34 -17.09
N VAL A 324 -15.86 -10.92 -17.33
CA VAL A 324 -15.40 -12.15 -16.67
C VAL A 324 -14.00 -11.96 -16.10
N ASP A 325 -13.79 -12.38 -14.85
CA ASP A 325 -12.51 -12.35 -14.13
C ASP A 325 -11.77 -11.01 -14.27
N SER A 326 -12.52 -9.91 -14.24
CA SER A 326 -12.00 -8.57 -14.58
C SER A 326 -12.24 -7.54 -13.48
N VAL A 327 -11.44 -6.50 -13.49
CA VAL A 327 -11.53 -5.36 -12.57
C VAL A 327 -11.87 -4.12 -13.39
N LEU A 328 -13.02 -3.52 -13.12
CA LEU A 328 -13.46 -2.28 -13.76
C LEU A 328 -13.33 -1.14 -12.76
N MET A 329 -12.42 -0.19 -13.04
CA MET A 329 -12.15 0.96 -12.20
C MET A 329 -13.32 1.97 -12.23
N PRO A 330 -13.36 2.99 -11.34
CA PRO A 330 -14.49 3.90 -11.25
C PRO A 330 -14.88 4.55 -12.57
N GLY A 331 -16.19 4.64 -12.81
CA GLY A 331 -16.75 5.35 -13.97
C GLY A 331 -16.62 4.64 -15.32
N VAL A 332 -16.13 3.39 -15.36
CA VAL A 332 -16.04 2.61 -16.61
C VAL A 332 -17.42 2.40 -17.22
N LEU A 333 -17.52 2.62 -18.53
CA LEU A 333 -18.68 2.32 -19.34
C LEU A 333 -18.38 1.17 -20.30
N VAL A 334 -19.10 0.06 -20.14
CA VAL A 334 -19.08 -1.07 -21.08
C VAL A 334 -20.34 -0.99 -21.92
N GLU A 335 -20.23 -0.68 -23.21
CA GLU A 335 -21.36 -0.56 -24.13
C GLU A 335 -21.94 -1.94 -24.50
N GLU A 336 -23.08 -1.95 -25.20
CA GLU A 336 -23.85 -3.14 -25.54
C GLU A 336 -23.01 -4.21 -26.25
N GLY A 337 -23.13 -5.47 -25.83
CA GLY A 337 -22.50 -6.62 -26.46
C GLY A 337 -20.98 -6.63 -26.43
N ALA A 338 -20.32 -5.75 -25.68
CA ALA A 338 -18.87 -5.81 -25.48
C ALA A 338 -18.50 -6.95 -24.53
N GLU A 339 -17.37 -7.57 -24.75
CA GLU A 339 -16.88 -8.71 -23.96
C GLU A 339 -15.50 -8.41 -23.37
N ILE A 340 -15.33 -8.64 -22.08
CA ILE A 340 -14.08 -8.35 -21.33
C ILE A 340 -13.70 -9.60 -20.53
N TYR A 341 -12.46 -10.06 -20.68
CA TYR A 341 -11.93 -11.23 -20.00
C TYR A 341 -10.58 -10.92 -19.35
N LYS A 342 -10.40 -11.28 -18.08
CA LYS A 342 -9.14 -11.19 -17.33
C LYS A 342 -8.37 -9.88 -17.59
N ALA A 343 -9.03 -8.77 -17.35
CA ALA A 343 -8.51 -7.44 -17.63
C ALA A 343 -8.69 -6.48 -16.45
N ILE A 344 -7.87 -5.43 -16.42
CA ILE A 344 -8.12 -4.22 -15.65
C ILE A 344 -8.50 -3.12 -16.63
N ILE A 345 -9.67 -2.53 -16.47
CA ILE A 345 -10.12 -1.37 -17.23
C ILE A 345 -9.96 -0.14 -16.36
N ASP A 346 -9.17 0.82 -16.82
CA ASP A 346 -8.82 2.03 -16.07
C ASP A 346 -10.01 3.00 -15.93
N GLU A 347 -9.88 3.98 -15.05
CA GLU A 347 -10.94 4.92 -14.70
C GLU A 347 -11.50 5.67 -15.91
N ASN A 348 -12.84 5.78 -15.95
CA ASN A 348 -13.59 6.51 -16.98
C ASN A 348 -13.38 6.00 -18.42
N VAL A 349 -12.80 4.82 -18.62
CA VAL A 349 -12.65 4.21 -19.95
C VAL A 349 -14.01 3.77 -20.48
N VAL A 350 -14.22 4.01 -21.79
CA VAL A 350 -15.40 3.56 -22.52
C VAL A 350 -15.01 2.40 -23.44
N VAL A 351 -15.49 1.20 -23.12
CA VAL A 351 -15.36 0.01 -23.99
C VAL A 351 -16.52 0.00 -24.95
N LYS A 352 -16.21 0.19 -26.26
CA LYS A 352 -17.20 0.36 -27.32
C LYS A 352 -18.03 -0.91 -27.57
N ALA A 353 -19.24 -0.71 -28.07
CA ALA A 353 -20.17 -1.78 -28.38
C ALA A 353 -19.52 -2.87 -29.26
N GLY A 354 -19.73 -4.14 -28.90
CA GLY A 354 -19.20 -5.29 -29.62
C GLY A 354 -17.69 -5.49 -29.57
N THR A 355 -16.95 -4.68 -28.81
CA THR A 355 -15.51 -4.85 -28.61
C THR A 355 -15.24 -6.12 -27.80
N VAL A 356 -14.22 -6.88 -28.16
CA VAL A 356 -13.75 -8.03 -27.38
C VAL A 356 -12.34 -7.75 -26.86
N ILE A 357 -12.18 -7.75 -25.55
CA ILE A 357 -10.91 -7.54 -24.86
C ILE A 357 -10.43 -8.85 -24.27
N ASN A 358 -9.17 -9.21 -24.58
CA ASN A 358 -8.44 -10.34 -24.01
C ASN A 358 -9.18 -11.69 -24.11
N SER A 359 -9.72 -12.02 -25.28
CA SER A 359 -10.52 -13.22 -25.50
C SER A 359 -9.82 -14.55 -25.14
N GLU A 360 -8.48 -14.60 -25.19
CA GLU A 360 -7.69 -15.77 -24.81
C GLU A 360 -7.46 -15.89 -23.31
N ALA A 361 -7.62 -14.80 -22.56
CA ALA A 361 -7.48 -14.70 -21.09
C ALA A 361 -6.19 -15.32 -20.51
N LYS A 362 -5.07 -15.31 -21.27
CA LYS A 362 -3.81 -15.91 -20.83
C LYS A 362 -3.12 -15.07 -19.75
N GLU A 363 -2.94 -13.77 -20.05
CA GLU A 363 -2.31 -12.80 -19.15
C GLU A 363 -3.32 -11.70 -18.80
N VAL A 364 -3.05 -10.92 -17.78
CA VAL A 364 -3.91 -9.77 -17.43
C VAL A 364 -3.68 -8.64 -18.43
N GLU A 365 -4.73 -8.18 -19.10
CA GLU A 365 -4.68 -7.02 -20.00
C GLU A 365 -5.06 -5.74 -19.26
N LEU A 366 -4.24 -4.69 -19.38
CA LEU A 366 -4.56 -3.34 -18.91
C LEU A 366 -5.06 -2.50 -20.07
N VAL A 367 -6.24 -1.90 -19.92
CA VAL A 367 -6.83 -0.96 -20.89
C VAL A 367 -7.00 0.40 -20.24
N SER A 368 -6.28 1.42 -20.74
CA SER A 368 -6.19 2.76 -20.13
C SER A 368 -6.67 3.89 -21.05
N ASP A 369 -7.11 3.59 -22.25
CA ASP A 369 -7.61 4.59 -23.19
C ASP A 369 -8.96 4.20 -23.81
N ASN A 370 -9.67 5.22 -24.36
CA ASN A 370 -10.98 5.07 -24.99
C ASN A 370 -10.91 4.68 -26.48
N SER A 371 -9.76 4.23 -26.96
CA SER A 371 -9.53 3.91 -28.38
C SER A 371 -10.02 2.52 -28.76
N ARG A 372 -10.51 1.74 -27.82
CA ARG A 372 -11.02 0.37 -28.02
C ARG A 372 -12.51 0.22 -27.79
#